data_1fac52c4483432fe6ad9060136bb2e01
#
_entry.id   1fac52c4483432fe6ad9060136bb2e01
#
_cell.length_a   1.000
_cell.length_b   1.000
_cell.length_c   1.000
_cell.angle_alpha   90.00
_cell.angle_beta   90.00
_cell.angle_gamma   90.00
#
_symmetry.space_group_name_H-M   'P 1'
#
loop_
_entity.id
_entity.type
_entity.pdbx_description
1 polymer ?
#
loop_
_entity_poly.entity_id
_entity_poly.type
_entity_poly.pdbx_seq_one_letter_code
_entity_poly.pdbx_strand_id
1 'polypeptide(L)'
;MPSAYSSHDPLLTRLRRYFGLSQEDLARYLGVSGPQLSRLETGQRAFTPDVAEQLSALVQLLPATAPPATPPGPDDLGTPEAAPLEARLDYCRHHAARLRRALRPLEAQAAYAARWRAALPALRVALPPDPGGEEPPAHTGPGRWAAFLVWYRWRWLEQRPTALAPADSARYHLLRLQAEALETEAAALEALLAGPKAPE
;
A
#
# COMPACT_ATOMS: atom_id res chain seq x y z
N MET A 1 -25.44 -4.42 -45.09
CA MET A 1 -24.19 -4.29 -45.81
C MET A 1 -23.07 -4.17 -44.78
N PRO A 2 -22.27 -5.22 -44.52
CA PRO A 2 -21.13 -5.10 -43.62
C PRO A 2 -20.03 -4.36 -44.36
N SER A 3 -19.58 -3.27 -43.74
CA SER A 3 -18.46 -2.45 -44.14
C SER A 3 -17.18 -3.30 -44.19
N ALA A 4 -16.56 -3.34 -45.38
CA ALA A 4 -15.26 -3.97 -45.58
C ALA A 4 -14.22 -3.28 -44.69
N TYR A 5 -13.82 -3.93 -43.62
CA TYR A 5 -12.64 -3.56 -42.89
C TYR A 5 -11.45 -3.69 -43.83
N SER A 6 -10.91 -2.54 -44.21
CA SER A 6 -9.66 -2.38 -44.94
C SER A 6 -8.60 -3.21 -44.22
N SER A 7 -8.02 -4.19 -44.87
CA SER A 7 -6.95 -5.03 -44.36
C SER A 7 -5.66 -4.17 -44.22
N HIS A 8 -5.54 -3.50 -43.12
CA HIS A 8 -4.26 -2.91 -42.69
C HIS A 8 -3.26 -4.06 -42.54
N ASP A 9 -2.05 -3.89 -43.07
CA ASP A 9 -1.03 -4.89 -42.80
C ASP A 9 -0.70 -4.84 -41.29
N PRO A 10 -1.18 -5.81 -40.52
CA PRO A 10 -0.98 -5.78 -39.07
C PRO A 10 0.49 -6.03 -38.69
N LEU A 11 1.34 -6.42 -39.68
CA LEU A 11 2.71 -6.82 -39.42
C LEU A 11 3.56 -5.68 -38.89
N LEU A 12 3.61 -4.54 -39.57
CA LEU A 12 4.39 -3.38 -39.13
C LEU A 12 3.88 -2.81 -37.82
N THR A 13 2.56 -2.73 -37.66
CA THR A 13 1.93 -2.29 -36.41
C THR A 13 2.22 -3.27 -35.27
N ARG A 14 2.15 -4.59 -35.54
CA ARG A 14 2.49 -5.63 -34.57
C ARG A 14 3.97 -5.57 -34.16
N LEU A 15 4.85 -5.37 -35.14
CA LEU A 15 6.29 -5.24 -34.91
C LEU A 15 6.61 -4.02 -34.05
N ARG A 16 6.06 -2.86 -34.38
CA ARG A 16 6.28 -1.67 -33.58
C ARG A 16 5.79 -1.82 -32.13
N ARG A 17 4.60 -2.43 -31.95
CA ARG A 17 4.06 -2.70 -30.61
C ARG A 17 4.91 -3.68 -29.82
N TYR A 18 5.43 -4.70 -30.49
CA TYR A 18 6.25 -5.73 -29.84
C TYR A 18 7.59 -5.17 -29.34
N PHE A 19 8.27 -4.38 -30.19
CA PHE A 19 9.56 -3.77 -29.85
C PHE A 19 9.46 -2.38 -29.23
N GLY A 20 8.27 -1.85 -29.00
CA GLY A 20 8.09 -0.51 -28.43
C GLY A 20 8.53 0.63 -29.36
N LEU A 21 8.59 0.41 -30.68
CA LEU A 21 9.09 1.39 -31.64
C LEU A 21 8.04 2.44 -32.02
N SER A 22 8.46 3.70 -32.09
CA SER A 22 7.66 4.74 -32.74
C SER A 22 7.64 4.55 -34.26
N GLN A 23 6.72 5.22 -34.96
CA GLN A 23 6.75 5.23 -36.44
C GLN A 23 8.05 5.86 -36.96
N GLU A 24 8.55 6.87 -36.29
CA GLU A 24 9.80 7.54 -36.68
C GLU A 24 11.02 6.64 -36.53
N ASP A 25 11.10 5.86 -35.45
CA ASP A 25 12.19 4.92 -35.22
C ASP A 25 12.22 3.83 -36.28
N LEU A 26 11.05 3.24 -36.59
CA LEU A 26 10.96 2.19 -37.61
C LEU A 26 11.21 2.78 -39.01
N ALA A 27 10.73 3.98 -39.32
CA ALA A 27 11.01 4.66 -40.59
C ALA A 27 12.53 4.90 -40.77
N ARG A 28 13.18 5.35 -39.71
CA ARG A 28 14.64 5.59 -39.70
C ARG A 28 15.42 4.29 -39.89
N TYR A 29 15.00 3.22 -39.22
CA TYR A 29 15.62 1.90 -39.36
C TYR A 29 15.52 1.36 -40.80
N LEU A 30 14.32 1.51 -41.42
CA LEU A 30 14.07 1.06 -42.79
C LEU A 30 14.55 2.03 -43.88
N GLY A 31 15.15 3.16 -43.53
CA GLY A 31 15.64 4.16 -44.48
C GLY A 31 14.52 4.84 -45.30
N VAL A 32 13.30 4.89 -44.76
CA VAL A 32 12.13 5.52 -45.41
C VAL A 32 11.63 6.74 -44.64
N SER A 33 10.87 7.60 -45.30
CA SER A 33 10.23 8.73 -44.61
C SER A 33 9.02 8.27 -43.80
N GLY A 34 8.64 9.02 -42.74
CA GLY A 34 7.45 8.74 -41.96
C GLY A 34 6.16 8.58 -42.78
N PRO A 35 5.87 9.49 -43.75
CA PRO A 35 4.73 9.33 -44.68
C PRO A 35 4.81 8.06 -45.55
N GLN A 36 6.03 7.62 -45.92
CA GLN A 36 6.19 6.37 -46.66
C GLN A 36 5.88 5.17 -45.77
N LEU A 37 6.37 5.16 -44.53
CA LEU A 37 6.06 4.10 -43.57
C LEU A 37 4.56 4.02 -43.28
N SER A 38 3.88 5.14 -43.10
CA SER A 38 2.44 5.18 -42.93
C SER A 38 1.67 4.55 -44.09
N ARG A 39 2.10 4.79 -45.34
CA ARG A 39 1.52 4.17 -46.53
C ARG A 39 1.81 2.67 -46.62
N LEU A 40 2.97 2.22 -46.13
CA LEU A 40 3.31 0.77 -46.01
C LEU A 40 2.42 0.12 -44.94
N GLU A 41 2.24 0.74 -43.77
CA GLU A 41 1.37 0.24 -42.71
C GLU A 41 -0.11 0.13 -43.12
N THR A 42 -0.56 1.06 -43.94
CA THR A 42 -1.95 1.08 -44.46
C THR A 42 -2.15 0.22 -45.73
N GLY A 43 -1.09 -0.44 -46.20
CA GLY A 43 -1.17 -1.26 -47.44
C GLY A 43 -1.32 -0.43 -48.71
N GLN A 44 -1.23 0.89 -48.64
CA GLN A 44 -1.29 1.80 -49.80
C GLN A 44 -0.06 1.70 -50.70
N ARG A 45 1.02 1.09 -50.22
CA ARG A 45 2.26 0.88 -50.94
C ARG A 45 2.81 -0.51 -50.63
N ALA A 46 3.34 -1.20 -51.62
CA ALA A 46 4.06 -2.45 -51.45
C ALA A 46 5.46 -2.24 -50.95
N PHE A 47 6.00 -3.22 -50.24
CA PHE A 47 7.40 -3.25 -49.82
C PHE A 47 8.35 -3.28 -51.02
N THR A 48 9.37 -2.47 -50.98
CA THR A 48 10.53 -2.64 -51.91
C THR A 48 11.38 -3.83 -51.44
N PRO A 49 12.13 -4.49 -52.31
CA PRO A 49 13.03 -5.58 -51.93
C PRO A 49 13.94 -5.19 -50.74
N ASP A 50 14.55 -4.01 -50.79
CA ASP A 50 15.44 -3.52 -49.74
C ASP A 50 14.76 -3.37 -48.39
N VAL A 51 13.55 -2.80 -48.37
CA VAL A 51 12.73 -2.67 -47.16
C VAL A 51 12.30 -4.04 -46.63
N ALA A 52 11.96 -4.98 -47.52
CA ALA A 52 11.57 -6.31 -47.12
C ALA A 52 12.76 -7.10 -46.52
N GLU A 53 13.95 -6.92 -47.05
CA GLU A 53 15.17 -7.53 -46.53
C GLU A 53 15.51 -7.01 -45.13
N GLN A 54 15.52 -5.68 -44.93
CA GLN A 54 15.76 -5.06 -43.63
C GLN A 54 14.71 -5.45 -42.59
N LEU A 55 13.47 -5.60 -43.03
CA LEU A 55 12.35 -5.98 -42.15
C LEU A 55 12.45 -7.45 -41.73
N SER A 56 13.01 -8.32 -42.59
CA SER A 56 13.02 -9.77 -42.35
C SER A 56 13.66 -10.16 -41.04
N ALA A 57 14.77 -9.51 -40.67
CA ALA A 57 15.47 -9.75 -39.40
C ALA A 57 14.59 -9.49 -38.17
N LEU A 58 13.81 -8.39 -38.19
CA LEU A 58 12.89 -8.07 -37.08
C LEU A 58 11.65 -8.98 -37.09
N VAL A 59 11.15 -9.36 -38.26
CA VAL A 59 9.99 -10.25 -38.42
C VAL A 59 10.28 -11.66 -37.89
N GLN A 60 11.49 -12.18 -38.11
CA GLN A 60 11.93 -13.49 -37.60
C GLN A 60 11.90 -13.55 -36.05
N LEU A 61 12.08 -12.42 -35.38
CA LEU A 61 12.07 -12.33 -33.94
C LEU A 61 10.64 -12.14 -33.37
N LEU A 62 9.64 -11.91 -34.24
CA LEU A 62 8.26 -11.77 -33.79
C LEU A 62 7.68 -13.14 -33.40
N PRO A 63 7.15 -13.31 -32.20
CA PRO A 63 6.44 -14.52 -31.81
C PRO A 63 5.17 -14.67 -32.66
N ALA A 64 4.80 -15.92 -32.97
CA ALA A 64 3.58 -16.22 -33.74
C ALA A 64 2.30 -15.70 -33.05
N THR A 65 2.30 -15.69 -31.74
CA THR A 65 1.21 -15.16 -30.90
C THR A 65 1.78 -14.07 -29.99
N ALA A 66 1.04 -12.98 -29.79
CA ALA A 66 1.44 -11.96 -28.83
C ALA A 66 1.65 -12.60 -27.44
N PRO A 67 2.81 -12.40 -26.81
CA PRO A 67 3.01 -12.93 -25.48
C PRO A 67 1.96 -12.32 -24.52
N PRO A 68 1.52 -13.09 -23.52
CA PRO A 68 0.68 -12.52 -22.48
C PRO A 68 1.39 -11.32 -21.84
N ALA A 69 0.61 -10.29 -21.46
CA ALA A 69 1.15 -9.14 -20.74
C ALA A 69 1.60 -9.59 -19.34
N THR A 70 2.82 -10.08 -19.27
CA THR A 70 3.47 -10.41 -17.99
C THR A 70 4.11 -9.13 -17.44
N PRO A 71 3.93 -8.80 -16.16
CA PRO A 71 4.66 -7.72 -15.54
C PRO A 71 6.18 -7.92 -15.74
N PRO A 72 6.95 -6.85 -15.99
CA PRO A 72 8.38 -6.97 -16.17
C PRO A 72 9.02 -7.59 -14.92
N GLY A 73 9.95 -8.51 -15.14
CA GLY A 73 10.77 -9.07 -14.07
C GLY A 73 11.83 -8.08 -13.59
N PRO A 74 12.52 -8.35 -12.48
CA PRO A 74 13.59 -7.48 -11.97
C PRO A 74 14.68 -7.19 -13.00
N ASP A 75 15.05 -8.19 -13.79
CA ASP A 75 16.09 -8.10 -14.82
C ASP A 75 15.69 -7.21 -16.01
N ASP A 76 14.38 -7.08 -16.26
CA ASP A 76 13.85 -6.26 -17.35
C ASP A 76 13.86 -4.76 -17.03
N LEU A 77 13.94 -4.41 -15.75
CA LEU A 77 13.87 -3.01 -15.28
C LEU A 77 15.23 -2.31 -15.25
N GLY A 78 16.33 -3.08 -15.40
CA GLY A 78 17.67 -2.55 -15.25
C GLY A 78 18.01 -2.08 -13.84
N THR A 79 19.17 -1.46 -13.67
CA THR A 79 19.60 -0.93 -12.36
C THR A 79 18.88 0.40 -12.07
N PRO A 80 18.12 0.49 -10.98
CA PRO A 80 17.44 1.73 -10.64
C PRO A 80 18.42 2.81 -10.17
N GLU A 81 18.06 4.08 -10.36
CA GLU A 81 18.78 5.20 -9.77
C GLU A 81 18.58 5.20 -8.23
N ALA A 82 19.67 5.27 -7.47
CA ALA A 82 19.63 5.16 -6.02
C ALA A 82 18.98 6.35 -5.32
N ALA A 83 19.26 7.57 -5.76
CA ALA A 83 18.86 8.79 -5.07
C ALA A 83 17.34 8.92 -4.82
N PRO A 84 16.43 8.65 -5.78
CA PRO A 84 14.99 8.66 -5.50
C PRO A 84 14.56 7.58 -4.50
N LEU A 85 15.19 6.40 -4.53
CA LEU A 85 14.88 5.30 -3.61
C LEU A 85 15.34 5.62 -2.18
N GLU A 86 16.53 6.19 -2.02
CA GLU A 86 17.06 6.64 -0.72
C GLU A 86 16.18 7.73 -0.11
N ALA A 87 15.79 8.74 -0.89
CA ALA A 87 14.89 9.78 -0.43
C ALA A 87 13.53 9.22 0.02
N ARG A 88 13.00 8.22 -0.69
CA ARG A 88 11.77 7.55 -0.30
C ARG A 88 11.94 6.69 0.95
N LEU A 89 13.07 6.00 1.09
CA LEU A 89 13.41 5.22 2.26
C LEU A 89 13.47 6.09 3.53
N ASP A 90 14.13 7.25 3.44
CA ASP A 90 14.21 8.20 4.55
C ASP A 90 12.82 8.74 4.92
N TYR A 91 11.99 9.04 3.93
CA TYR A 91 10.60 9.42 4.17
C TYR A 91 9.85 8.33 4.95
N CYS A 92 9.92 7.07 4.50
CA CYS A 92 9.23 5.94 5.12
C CYS A 92 9.67 5.74 6.57
N ARG A 93 10.99 5.74 6.84
CA ARG A 93 11.57 5.59 8.17
C ARG A 93 11.12 6.71 9.12
N HIS A 94 11.21 7.96 8.65
CA HIS A 94 10.82 9.12 9.45
C HIS A 94 9.34 9.08 9.83
N HIS A 95 8.47 8.83 8.86
CA HIS A 95 7.02 8.84 9.08
C HIS A 95 6.56 7.62 9.89
N ALA A 96 7.11 6.43 9.67
CA ALA A 96 6.85 5.26 10.50
C ALA A 96 7.20 5.52 11.96
N ALA A 97 8.40 6.06 12.24
CA ALA A 97 8.82 6.42 13.60
C ALA A 97 7.90 7.47 14.24
N ARG A 98 7.38 8.43 13.47
CA ARG A 98 6.40 9.42 13.96
C ARG A 98 5.08 8.74 14.34
N LEU A 99 4.58 7.83 13.51
CA LEU A 99 3.34 7.08 13.77
C LEU A 99 3.50 6.16 14.98
N ARG A 100 4.63 5.46 15.11
CA ARG A 100 4.94 4.63 16.29
C ARG A 100 4.97 5.46 17.58
N ARG A 101 5.51 6.68 17.54
CA ARG A 101 5.45 7.60 18.69
C ARG A 101 4.02 8.01 19.04
N ALA A 102 3.16 8.23 18.03
CA ALA A 102 1.76 8.58 18.23
C ALA A 102 0.91 7.41 18.78
N LEU A 103 1.34 6.16 18.59
CA LEU A 103 0.68 4.97 19.15
C LEU A 103 0.93 4.81 20.66
N ARG A 104 2.09 5.20 21.17
CA ARG A 104 2.50 5.00 22.58
C ARG A 104 1.45 5.41 23.62
N PRO A 105 0.82 6.62 23.53
CA PRO A 105 -0.20 7.00 24.51
C PRO A 105 -1.45 6.14 24.43
N LEU A 106 -1.87 5.66 23.24
CA LEU A 106 -2.99 4.76 23.08
C LEU A 106 -2.69 3.36 23.63
N GLU A 107 -1.47 2.88 23.43
CA GLU A 107 -0.98 1.63 24.02
C GLU A 107 -0.96 1.68 25.54
N ALA A 108 -0.51 2.80 26.10
CA ALA A 108 -0.52 3.02 27.54
C ALA A 108 -1.97 3.02 28.09
N GLN A 109 -2.89 3.71 27.42
CA GLN A 109 -4.31 3.71 27.80
C GLN A 109 -4.92 2.32 27.73
N ALA A 110 -4.64 1.54 26.67
CA ALA A 110 -5.08 0.17 26.53
C ALA A 110 -4.53 -0.71 27.66
N ALA A 111 -3.26 -0.54 28.02
CA ALA A 111 -2.65 -1.27 29.14
C ALA A 111 -3.31 -0.92 30.49
N TYR A 112 -3.65 0.36 30.73
CA TYR A 112 -4.38 0.76 31.93
C TYR A 112 -5.77 0.14 31.95
N ALA A 113 -6.50 0.19 30.83
CA ALA A 113 -7.82 -0.40 30.74
C ALA A 113 -7.79 -1.94 30.97
N ALA A 114 -6.77 -2.62 30.45
CA ALA A 114 -6.58 -4.06 30.70
C ALA A 114 -6.33 -4.36 32.18
N ARG A 115 -5.50 -3.55 32.86
CA ARG A 115 -5.25 -3.67 34.33
C ARG A 115 -6.53 -3.47 35.13
N TRP A 116 -7.33 -2.45 34.78
CA TRP A 116 -8.63 -2.22 35.42
C TRP A 116 -9.57 -3.37 35.20
N ARG A 117 -9.71 -3.87 33.98
CA ARG A 117 -10.54 -5.04 33.66
C ARG A 117 -10.18 -6.25 34.51
N ALA A 118 -8.88 -6.50 34.75
CA ALA A 118 -8.41 -7.60 35.56
C ALA A 118 -8.64 -7.36 37.07
N ALA A 119 -8.51 -6.12 37.55
CA ALA A 119 -8.61 -5.80 38.98
C ALA A 119 -10.06 -5.63 39.47
N LEU A 120 -10.98 -5.14 38.62
CA LEU A 120 -12.34 -4.82 39.00
C LEU A 120 -13.10 -5.95 39.70
N PRO A 121 -13.04 -7.23 39.27
CA PRO A 121 -13.76 -8.30 39.95
C PRO A 121 -13.33 -8.45 41.41
N ALA A 122 -12.03 -8.47 41.67
CA ALA A 122 -11.50 -8.58 43.04
C ALA A 122 -11.83 -7.38 43.90
N LEU A 123 -11.73 -6.17 43.33
CA LEU A 123 -12.07 -4.92 44.04
C LEU A 123 -13.55 -4.88 44.41
N ARG A 124 -14.46 -5.34 43.55
CA ARG A 124 -15.91 -5.41 43.83
C ARG A 124 -16.22 -6.40 44.92
N VAL A 125 -15.52 -7.53 44.97
CA VAL A 125 -15.71 -8.52 46.06
C VAL A 125 -15.21 -8.00 47.40
N ALA A 126 -14.17 -7.18 47.40
CA ALA A 126 -13.61 -6.59 48.62
C ALA A 126 -14.42 -5.43 49.20
N LEU A 127 -15.35 -4.88 48.43
CA LEU A 127 -16.26 -3.82 48.92
C LEU A 127 -17.51 -4.41 49.63
N PRO A 128 -18.10 -3.67 50.58
CA PRO A 128 -19.45 -3.98 51.01
C PRO A 128 -20.43 -4.02 49.82
N PRO A 129 -21.58 -4.74 49.95
CA PRO A 129 -22.57 -4.79 48.87
C PRO A 129 -22.93 -3.41 48.32
N ASP A 130 -23.11 -3.32 46.98
CA ASP A 130 -23.53 -2.07 46.35
C ASP A 130 -24.86 -1.59 46.93
N PRO A 131 -24.92 -0.39 47.55
CA PRO A 131 -26.16 0.13 48.08
C PRO A 131 -27.18 0.46 46.98
N GLY A 132 -26.76 0.54 45.71
CA GLY A 132 -27.61 0.95 44.59
C GLY A 132 -28.15 2.39 44.75
N GLY A 133 -29.03 2.78 43.84
CA GLY A 133 -29.84 3.98 43.98
C GLY A 133 -29.11 5.30 43.81
N GLU A 134 -29.80 6.37 44.22
CA GLU A 134 -29.33 7.73 44.15
C GLU A 134 -28.23 7.99 45.18
N GLU A 135 -27.48 9.07 44.96
CA GLU A 135 -26.48 9.55 45.91
C GLU A 135 -27.08 9.72 47.30
N PRO A 136 -26.55 9.07 48.36
CA PRO A 136 -27.01 9.26 49.71
C PRO A 136 -26.95 10.72 50.09
N PRO A 137 -28.00 11.28 50.70
CA PRO A 137 -28.00 12.70 51.06
C PRO A 137 -26.77 13.03 51.89
N ALA A 138 -26.03 14.04 51.43
CA ALA A 138 -24.82 14.51 52.09
C ALA A 138 -25.22 14.84 53.53
N HIS A 139 -24.73 14.21 54.57
CA HIS A 139 -24.23 14.62 55.45
C HIS A 139 -24.11 14.97 56.83
N THR A 140 -24.46 14.62 57.77
CA THR A 140 -24.13 14.98 59.17
C THR A 140 -24.17 13.77 60.08
N GLY A 141 -23.00 13.19 60.30
CA GLY A 141 -22.79 12.06 61.19
C GLY A 141 -21.85 10.98 60.62
N PRO A 142 -21.01 10.33 61.45
CA PRO A 142 -20.00 9.37 60.98
C PRO A 142 -20.56 8.17 60.21
N GLY A 143 -21.76 7.70 60.53
CA GLY A 143 -22.39 6.58 59.82
C GLY A 143 -22.82 6.93 58.39
N ARG A 144 -23.29 8.17 58.17
CA ARG A 144 -23.69 8.63 56.81
C ARG A 144 -22.52 8.84 55.89
N TRP A 145 -21.39 9.31 56.39
CA TRP A 145 -20.16 9.43 55.65
C TRP A 145 -19.62 8.04 55.17
N ALA A 146 -19.69 7.05 56.05
CA ALA A 146 -19.32 5.69 55.67
C ALA A 146 -20.20 5.13 54.55
N ALA A 147 -21.53 5.33 54.62
CA ALA A 147 -22.45 4.93 53.55
C ALA A 147 -22.18 5.65 52.23
N PHE A 148 -21.93 6.98 52.28
CA PHE A 148 -21.55 7.75 51.11
C PHE A 148 -20.24 7.21 50.47
N LEU A 149 -19.23 6.89 51.26
CA LEU A 149 -17.97 6.37 50.77
C LEU A 149 -18.14 5.00 50.07
N VAL A 150 -19.03 4.14 50.59
CA VAL A 150 -19.33 2.86 49.93
C VAL A 150 -19.98 3.12 48.57
N TRP A 151 -21.05 3.94 48.54
CA TRP A 151 -21.72 4.33 47.31
C TRP A 151 -20.77 4.96 46.29
N TYR A 152 -19.93 5.95 46.73
CA TYR A 152 -18.96 6.64 45.90
C TYR A 152 -17.94 5.68 45.29
N ARG A 153 -17.41 4.72 46.09
CA ARG A 153 -16.43 3.74 45.61
C ARG A 153 -17.02 2.85 44.50
N TRP A 154 -18.26 2.44 44.62
CA TRP A 154 -18.96 1.68 43.58
C TRP A 154 -19.08 2.50 42.29
N ARG A 155 -19.59 3.73 42.37
CA ARG A 155 -19.72 4.63 41.20
C ARG A 155 -18.32 4.95 40.59
N TRP A 156 -17.33 5.14 41.43
CA TRP A 156 -15.96 5.36 40.96
C TRP A 156 -15.38 4.14 40.23
N LEU A 157 -15.63 2.90 40.69
CA LEU A 157 -15.18 1.69 39.99
C LEU A 157 -15.95 1.51 38.67
N GLU A 158 -17.20 1.85 38.57
CA GLU A 158 -17.99 1.78 37.32
C GLU A 158 -17.44 2.69 36.23
N GLN A 159 -16.84 3.79 36.61
CA GLN A 159 -16.25 4.76 35.66
C GLN A 159 -14.85 4.32 35.15
N ARG A 160 -14.30 3.23 35.67
CA ARG A 160 -12.97 2.79 35.23
C ARG A 160 -13.05 2.19 33.81
N PRO A 161 -12.21 2.67 32.90
CA PRO A 161 -12.16 2.14 31.55
C PRO A 161 -11.66 0.69 31.55
N THR A 162 -12.38 -0.20 30.93
CA THR A 162 -11.99 -1.60 30.74
C THR A 162 -11.50 -1.93 29.34
N ALA A 163 -11.59 -0.96 28.43
CA ALA A 163 -11.10 -1.00 27.06
C ALA A 163 -10.80 0.42 26.59
N LEU A 164 -10.15 0.56 25.46
CA LEU A 164 -10.07 1.84 24.76
C LEU A 164 -11.47 2.30 24.33
N ALA A 165 -11.68 3.60 24.33
CA ALA A 165 -12.87 4.16 23.70
C ALA A 165 -12.93 3.77 22.21
N PRO A 166 -14.12 3.56 21.63
CA PRO A 166 -14.24 3.13 20.23
C PRO A 166 -13.47 4.01 19.23
N ALA A 167 -13.49 5.32 19.42
CA ALA A 167 -12.75 6.27 18.57
C ALA A 167 -11.24 6.10 18.70
N ASP A 168 -10.72 5.91 19.93
CA ASP A 168 -9.29 5.69 20.18
C ASP A 168 -8.83 4.33 19.67
N SER A 169 -9.68 3.31 19.77
CA SER A 169 -9.42 1.99 19.18
C SER A 169 -9.33 2.08 17.66
N ALA A 170 -10.26 2.76 16.99
CA ALA A 170 -10.19 2.98 15.55
C ALA A 170 -8.92 3.75 15.15
N ARG A 171 -8.60 4.82 15.88
CA ARG A 171 -7.36 5.60 15.68
C ARG A 171 -6.11 4.75 15.85
N TYR A 172 -6.06 3.89 16.86
CA TYR A 172 -4.96 2.96 17.10
C TYR A 172 -4.74 2.06 15.88
N HIS A 173 -5.79 1.42 15.38
CA HIS A 173 -5.69 0.53 14.23
C HIS A 173 -5.23 1.25 12.96
N LEU A 174 -5.76 2.45 12.68
CA LEU A 174 -5.35 3.23 11.51
C LEU A 174 -3.87 3.62 11.57
N LEU A 175 -3.41 4.16 12.71
CA LEU A 175 -2.02 4.55 12.88
C LEU A 175 -1.08 3.34 12.79
N ARG A 176 -1.47 2.20 13.37
CA ARG A 176 -0.71 0.96 13.31
C ARG A 176 -0.54 0.46 11.88
N LEU A 177 -1.64 0.34 11.13
CA LEU A 177 -1.61 -0.12 9.74
C LEU A 177 -0.78 0.80 8.84
N GLN A 178 -0.87 2.12 9.05
CA GLN A 178 -0.04 3.08 8.31
C GLN A 178 1.45 2.92 8.64
N ALA A 179 1.79 2.70 9.90
CA ALA A 179 3.19 2.47 10.31
C ALA A 179 3.72 1.17 9.69
N GLU A 180 2.97 0.07 9.78
CA GLU A 180 3.33 -1.23 9.21
C GLU A 180 3.52 -1.17 7.69
N ALA A 181 2.67 -0.44 6.97
CA ALA A 181 2.80 -0.25 5.53
C ALA A 181 4.11 0.47 5.17
N LEU A 182 4.44 1.56 5.89
CA LEU A 182 5.69 2.29 5.66
C LEU A 182 6.93 1.49 6.05
N GLU A 183 6.87 0.68 7.10
CA GLU A 183 7.96 -0.20 7.52
C GLU A 183 8.19 -1.31 6.47
N THR A 184 7.11 -1.87 5.91
CA THR A 184 7.19 -2.85 4.82
C THR A 184 7.78 -2.25 3.56
N GLU A 185 7.36 -1.04 3.19
CA GLU A 185 7.91 -0.31 2.05
C GLU A 185 9.41 0.00 2.26
N ALA A 186 9.78 0.44 3.45
CA ALA A 186 11.19 0.71 3.79
C ALA A 186 12.07 -0.54 3.63
N ALA A 187 11.61 -1.69 4.13
CA ALA A 187 12.33 -2.95 4.00
C ALA A 187 12.49 -3.38 2.52
N ALA A 188 11.46 -3.17 1.70
CA ALA A 188 11.53 -3.45 0.27
C ALA A 188 12.54 -2.52 -0.45
N LEU A 189 12.56 -1.22 -0.11
CA LEU A 189 13.51 -0.25 -0.66
C LEU A 189 14.96 -0.57 -0.24
N GLU A 190 15.17 -0.98 1.01
CA GLU A 190 16.48 -1.42 1.49
C GLU A 190 16.99 -2.64 0.69
N ALA A 191 16.11 -3.61 0.43
CA ALA A 191 16.45 -4.78 -0.35
C ALA A 191 16.82 -4.42 -1.81
N LEU A 192 16.09 -3.46 -2.42
CA LEU A 192 16.40 -2.97 -3.76
C LEU A 192 17.74 -2.24 -3.81
N LEU A 193 18.04 -1.40 -2.82
CA LEU A 193 19.30 -0.65 -2.72
C LEU A 193 20.51 -1.55 -2.42
N ALA A 194 20.28 -2.65 -1.70
CA ALA A 194 21.35 -3.63 -1.43
C ALA A 194 21.79 -4.41 -2.68
N GLY A 195 21.00 -4.37 -3.75
CA GLY A 195 21.24 -5.12 -4.98
C GLY A 195 21.06 -6.64 -4.82
N PRO A 196 21.14 -7.41 -5.90
CA PRO A 196 21.11 -8.87 -5.83
C PRO A 196 22.34 -9.36 -5.04
N LYS A 197 22.10 -10.12 -3.98
CA LYS A 197 23.18 -10.80 -3.24
C LYS A 197 23.85 -11.75 -4.23
N ALA A 198 25.14 -11.54 -4.51
CA ALA A 198 25.92 -12.47 -5.33
C ALA A 198 25.75 -13.89 -4.73
N PRO A 199 25.46 -14.92 -5.53
CA PRO A 199 25.44 -16.29 -5.02
C PRO A 199 26.86 -16.63 -4.56
N GLU A 200 26.99 -17.06 -3.28
CA GLU A 200 28.21 -17.68 -2.75
C GLU A 200 28.50 -19.01 -3.45
#